data_f75b5b28220b9ab7c51b0a800f55e5e6
#
_entry.id   f75b5b28220b9ab7c51b0a800f55e5e6
#
_cell.length_a   1.000
_cell.length_b   1.000
_cell.length_c   1.000
_cell.angle_alpha   90.00
_cell.angle_beta   90.00
_cell.angle_gamma   90.00
#
_symmetry.space_group_name_H-M   'P 1'
#
loop_
_entity.id
_entity.type
_entity.pdbx_description
1 polymer ?
#
loop_
_entity_poly.entity_id
_entity_poly.type
_entity_poly.pdbx_seq_one_letter_code
_entity_poly.pdbx_strand_id
1 'polypeptide(L)'
;MSKVLDEVLQANAAYAANFGEKGKLSMPPARRFAVLTCMDARLQPSRFAGLAEGDAHVIRNAGGRASDDAIRSLVISYKLLGTREWFVIHHTDCGMETFTDDVMADLLANSLETAAIDEKGWHDTGKGPGSTDGWFIKWLTIKNQADSVLEDVRRIRNHALVPASIPVYGYIYDVKSGRLIEVTEATKAGRAAA
;
A
#
# COMPACT_ATOMS: atom_id res chain seq x y z
N MET A 1 -10.86 6.46 -28.94
CA MET A 1 -10.11 5.81 -27.84
C MET A 1 -9.85 6.85 -26.74
N SER A 2 -9.56 6.41 -25.52
CA SER A 2 -9.22 7.34 -24.42
C SER A 2 -7.82 7.91 -24.66
N LYS A 3 -7.65 9.23 -24.51
CA LYS A 3 -6.34 9.91 -24.60
C LYS A 3 -5.30 9.27 -23.65
N VAL A 4 -5.72 8.89 -22.43
CA VAL A 4 -4.86 8.22 -21.45
C VAL A 4 -4.38 6.86 -21.95
N LEU A 5 -5.24 6.09 -22.63
CA LEU A 5 -4.84 4.81 -23.22
C LEU A 5 -3.74 5.02 -24.27
N ASP A 6 -3.89 5.99 -25.14
CA ASP A 6 -2.90 6.25 -26.20
C ASP A 6 -1.56 6.70 -25.61
N GLU A 7 -1.58 7.56 -24.57
CA GLU A 7 -0.38 8.01 -23.85
C GLU A 7 0.35 6.83 -23.16
N VAL A 8 -0.39 5.91 -22.50
CA VAL A 8 0.18 4.73 -21.84
C VAL A 8 0.81 3.79 -22.86
N LEU A 9 0.15 3.52 -23.99
CA LEU A 9 0.69 2.64 -25.04
C LEU A 9 1.93 3.24 -25.70
N GLN A 10 1.95 4.55 -25.94
CA GLN A 10 3.13 5.24 -26.48
C GLN A 10 4.31 5.19 -25.51
N ALA A 11 4.08 5.44 -24.22
CA ALA A 11 5.12 5.34 -23.19
C ALA A 11 5.66 3.91 -23.07
N ASN A 12 4.78 2.89 -23.13
CA ASN A 12 5.18 1.49 -23.11
C ASN A 12 6.02 1.12 -24.34
N ALA A 13 5.64 1.57 -25.53
CA ALA A 13 6.43 1.31 -26.75
C ALA A 13 7.85 1.88 -26.63
N ALA A 14 8.00 3.10 -26.13
CA ALA A 14 9.29 3.73 -25.90
C ALA A 14 10.14 2.99 -24.83
N TYR A 15 9.49 2.53 -23.75
CA TYR A 15 10.13 1.73 -22.71
C TYR A 15 10.59 0.37 -23.25
N ALA A 16 9.74 -0.32 -24.02
CA ALA A 16 10.05 -1.63 -24.62
C ALA A 16 11.21 -1.55 -25.62
N ALA A 17 11.29 -0.48 -26.40
CA ALA A 17 12.39 -0.26 -27.34
C ALA A 17 13.76 -0.12 -26.65
N ASN A 18 13.78 0.24 -25.36
CA ASN A 18 14.99 0.42 -24.54
C ASN A 18 15.08 -0.59 -23.39
N PHE A 19 14.40 -1.75 -23.51
CA PHE A 19 14.26 -2.72 -22.42
C PHE A 19 15.59 -3.38 -22.03
N GLY A 20 16.40 -3.76 -23.01
CA GLY A 20 17.77 -4.28 -22.83
C GLY A 20 17.83 -5.51 -21.91
N GLU A 21 18.79 -5.52 -21.00
CA GLU A 21 19.07 -6.64 -20.09
C GLU A 21 17.98 -6.89 -19.02
N LYS A 22 16.99 -6.00 -18.90
CA LYS A 22 15.90 -6.18 -17.95
C LYS A 22 15.09 -7.45 -18.16
N GLY A 23 15.02 -7.94 -19.40
CA GLY A 23 14.40 -9.23 -19.73
C GLY A 23 15.07 -10.45 -19.11
N LYS A 24 16.28 -10.29 -18.55
CA LYS A 24 17.05 -11.35 -17.87
C LYS A 24 16.95 -11.28 -16.33
N LEU A 25 16.21 -10.32 -15.79
CA LEU A 25 16.01 -10.22 -14.33
C LEU A 25 15.37 -11.50 -13.79
N SER A 26 15.88 -11.96 -12.65
CA SER A 26 15.34 -13.14 -11.98
C SER A 26 13.97 -12.84 -11.35
N MET A 27 13.11 -13.86 -11.27
CA MET A 27 11.81 -13.74 -10.60
C MET A 27 11.94 -13.41 -9.09
N PRO A 28 12.82 -14.06 -8.30
CA PRO A 28 13.07 -13.66 -6.92
C PRO A 28 13.74 -12.28 -6.86
N PRO A 29 13.29 -11.38 -5.95
CA PRO A 29 13.87 -10.05 -5.83
C PRO A 29 15.31 -10.12 -5.33
N ALA A 30 16.21 -9.36 -5.97
CA ALA A 30 17.64 -9.43 -5.73
C ALA A 30 18.02 -9.10 -4.27
N ARG A 31 17.37 -8.11 -3.65
CA ARG A 31 17.62 -7.66 -2.26
C ARG A 31 16.76 -8.38 -1.21
N ARG A 32 15.95 -9.35 -1.61
CA ARG A 32 15.22 -10.25 -0.73
C ARG A 32 14.33 -9.56 0.31
N PHE A 33 13.73 -8.42 -0.01
CA PHE A 33 12.77 -7.77 0.87
C PHE A 33 11.49 -7.34 0.16
N ALA A 34 10.46 -7.00 0.93
CA ALA A 34 9.21 -6.46 0.41
C ALA A 34 8.81 -5.19 1.16
N VAL A 35 8.13 -4.30 0.44
CA VAL A 35 7.54 -3.07 0.96
C VAL A 35 6.03 -3.15 0.78
N LEU A 36 5.28 -2.93 1.85
CA LEU A 36 3.84 -2.65 1.83
C LEU A 36 3.65 -1.16 2.08
N THR A 37 3.04 -0.45 1.13
CA THR A 37 2.84 1.01 1.23
C THR A 37 1.57 1.48 0.52
N CYS A 38 1.26 2.77 0.67
CA CYS A 38 0.07 3.37 0.07
C CYS A 38 0.16 3.47 -1.46
N MET A 39 -1.01 3.40 -2.10
CA MET A 39 -1.18 3.64 -3.54
C MET A 39 -1.09 5.13 -3.93
N ASP A 40 -0.96 6.05 -2.98
CA ASP A 40 -0.89 7.50 -3.21
C ASP A 40 0.13 7.84 -4.31
N ALA A 41 -0.31 8.57 -5.32
CA ALA A 41 0.48 8.88 -6.51
C ALA A 41 1.75 9.72 -6.21
N ARG A 42 1.80 10.39 -5.05
CA ARG A 42 2.97 11.16 -4.60
C ARG A 42 4.11 10.25 -4.12
N LEU A 43 3.83 8.99 -3.78
CA LEU A 43 4.81 8.04 -3.30
C LEU A 43 5.51 7.32 -4.46
N GLN A 44 6.83 7.34 -4.43
CA GLN A 44 7.69 6.65 -5.39
C GLN A 44 8.64 5.70 -4.63
N PRO A 45 8.18 4.48 -4.25
CA PRO A 45 8.98 3.54 -3.45
C PRO A 45 10.35 3.23 -4.06
N SER A 46 10.43 3.12 -5.38
CA SER A 46 11.70 2.92 -6.09
C SER A 46 12.70 4.05 -5.82
N ARG A 47 12.24 5.29 -5.68
CA ARG A 47 13.12 6.44 -5.41
C ARG A 47 13.51 6.52 -3.94
N PHE A 48 12.53 6.56 -3.03
CA PHE A 48 12.83 6.79 -1.62
C PHE A 48 13.52 5.58 -0.93
N ALA A 49 13.35 4.36 -1.47
CA ALA A 49 14.03 3.17 -0.98
C ALA A 49 15.25 2.76 -1.84
N GLY A 50 15.60 3.55 -2.86
CA GLY A 50 16.76 3.31 -3.71
C GLY A 50 16.69 1.97 -4.44
N LEU A 51 15.55 1.69 -5.10
CA LEU A 51 15.30 0.42 -5.79
C LEU A 51 15.50 0.55 -7.29
N ALA A 52 16.28 -0.34 -7.85
CA ALA A 52 16.25 -0.67 -9.27
C ALA A 52 15.15 -1.71 -9.56
N GLU A 53 14.82 -1.89 -10.83
CA GLU A 53 13.91 -2.95 -11.25
C GLU A 53 14.48 -4.33 -10.86
N GLY A 54 13.66 -5.17 -10.27
CA GLY A 54 14.06 -6.50 -9.79
C GLY A 54 14.62 -6.55 -8.36
N ASP A 55 14.80 -5.42 -7.67
CA ASP A 55 15.42 -5.38 -6.33
C ASP A 55 14.50 -5.89 -5.22
N ALA A 56 13.25 -5.48 -5.21
CA ALA A 56 12.31 -5.76 -4.12
C ALA A 56 10.87 -5.90 -4.63
N HIS A 57 10.02 -6.57 -3.85
CA HIS A 57 8.58 -6.52 -4.10
C HIS A 57 7.99 -5.26 -3.48
N VAL A 58 7.12 -4.58 -4.23
CA VAL A 58 6.38 -3.41 -3.75
C VAL A 58 4.88 -3.69 -3.87
N ILE A 59 4.22 -3.84 -2.72
CA ILE A 59 2.78 -4.05 -2.60
C ILE A 59 2.15 -2.70 -2.24
N ARG A 60 1.11 -2.28 -2.98
CA ARG A 60 0.46 -0.99 -2.78
C ARG A 60 -1.05 -1.14 -2.74
N ASN A 61 -1.66 -0.56 -1.71
CA ASN A 61 -3.11 -0.47 -1.57
C ASN A 61 -3.53 0.84 -0.90
N ALA A 62 -4.82 1.07 -0.75
CA ALA A 62 -5.32 2.25 -0.04
C ALA A 62 -4.79 2.26 1.42
N GLY A 63 -4.06 3.31 1.78
CA GLY A 63 -3.44 3.49 3.09
C GLY A 63 -2.18 2.68 3.35
N GLY A 64 -1.76 1.77 2.47
CA GLY A 64 -0.64 0.86 2.75
C GLY A 64 -0.96 -0.18 3.82
N ARG A 65 -2.25 -0.51 3.98
CA ARG A 65 -2.77 -1.33 5.07
C ARG A 65 -2.49 -2.83 4.88
N ALA A 66 -2.22 -3.52 5.97
CA ALA A 66 -2.05 -4.98 6.01
C ALA A 66 -3.40 -5.72 5.83
N SER A 67 -4.07 -5.50 4.70
CA SER A 67 -5.28 -6.24 4.32
C SER A 67 -4.98 -7.73 4.11
N ASP A 68 -6.02 -8.57 4.05
CA ASP A 68 -5.84 -10.01 3.80
C ASP A 68 -5.10 -10.27 2.48
N ASP A 69 -5.36 -9.47 1.43
CA ASP A 69 -4.66 -9.60 0.16
C ASP A 69 -3.20 -9.13 0.24
N ALA A 70 -2.91 -8.07 1.00
CA ALA A 70 -1.53 -7.63 1.23
C ALA A 70 -0.73 -8.73 1.97
N ILE A 71 -1.31 -9.35 3.01
CA ILE A 71 -0.68 -10.45 3.74
C ILE A 71 -0.50 -11.67 2.82
N ARG A 72 -1.51 -12.04 2.02
CA ARG A 72 -1.39 -13.10 1.00
C ARG A 72 -0.19 -12.84 0.08
N SER A 73 -0.01 -11.62 -0.37
CA SER A 73 1.09 -11.23 -1.26
C SER A 73 2.45 -11.31 -0.56
N LEU A 74 2.54 -10.88 0.71
CA LEU A 74 3.75 -11.01 1.54
C LEU A 74 4.11 -12.48 1.78
N VAL A 75 3.13 -13.36 2.04
CA VAL A 75 3.35 -14.79 2.22
C VAL A 75 3.90 -15.42 0.95
N ILE A 76 3.37 -15.10 -0.23
CA ILE A 76 3.89 -15.57 -1.52
C ILE A 76 5.32 -15.04 -1.74
N SER A 77 5.54 -13.75 -1.46
CA SER A 77 6.85 -13.10 -1.56
C SER A 77 7.93 -13.82 -0.74
N TYR A 78 7.60 -14.28 0.46
CA TYR A 78 8.50 -15.08 1.28
C TYR A 78 8.58 -16.52 0.81
N LYS A 79 7.44 -17.22 0.78
CA LYS A 79 7.39 -18.69 0.65
C LYS A 79 7.95 -19.19 -0.68
N LEU A 80 7.66 -18.47 -1.75
CA LEU A 80 8.05 -18.87 -3.11
C LEU A 80 9.24 -18.08 -3.65
N LEU A 81 9.37 -16.79 -3.26
CA LEU A 81 10.33 -15.87 -3.86
C LEU A 81 11.43 -15.42 -2.87
N GLY A 82 11.38 -15.94 -1.65
CA GLY A 82 12.49 -15.91 -0.70
C GLY A 82 12.82 -14.53 -0.13
N THR A 83 11.84 -13.62 0.02
CA THR A 83 12.06 -12.38 0.80
C THR A 83 12.27 -12.73 2.27
N ARG A 84 13.05 -11.93 2.99
CA ARG A 84 13.46 -12.19 4.37
C ARG A 84 13.20 -11.04 5.32
N GLU A 85 12.81 -9.88 4.81
CA GLU A 85 12.55 -8.66 5.55
C GLU A 85 11.38 -7.93 4.93
N TRP A 86 10.53 -7.31 5.75
CA TRP A 86 9.38 -6.57 5.26
C TRP A 86 9.30 -5.19 5.90
N PHE A 87 8.85 -4.22 5.12
CA PHE A 87 8.62 -2.84 5.54
C PHE A 87 7.14 -2.50 5.38
N VAL A 88 6.52 -2.00 6.43
CA VAL A 88 5.20 -1.36 6.40
C VAL A 88 5.43 0.14 6.45
N ILE A 89 5.10 0.84 5.35
CA ILE A 89 5.38 2.26 5.21
C ILE A 89 4.07 2.99 4.89
N HIS A 90 3.49 3.65 5.91
CA HIS A 90 2.42 4.59 5.71
C HIS A 90 2.97 5.97 5.31
N HIS A 91 2.13 7.00 5.20
CA HIS A 91 2.60 8.34 4.88
C HIS A 91 1.75 9.43 5.51
N THR A 92 2.33 10.60 5.73
CA THR A 92 1.61 11.78 6.21
C THR A 92 0.62 12.28 5.16
N ASP A 93 -0.45 12.96 5.59
CA ASP A 93 -1.46 13.54 4.69
C ASP A 93 -2.09 12.48 3.77
N CYS A 94 -2.44 11.33 4.34
CA CYS A 94 -3.07 10.22 3.63
C CYS A 94 -4.58 10.43 3.51
N GLY A 95 -5.13 10.21 2.32
CA GLY A 95 -6.57 10.26 2.11
C GLY A 95 -7.39 9.34 3.02
N MET A 96 -6.80 8.22 3.48
CA MET A 96 -7.46 7.30 4.41
C MET A 96 -7.68 7.86 5.83
N GLU A 97 -7.16 9.03 6.15
CA GLU A 97 -7.40 9.77 7.40
C GLU A 97 -8.61 10.71 7.30
N THR A 98 -9.17 10.93 6.12
CA THR A 98 -10.19 11.94 5.87
C THR A 98 -11.63 11.43 6.00
N PHE A 99 -11.82 10.14 6.24
CA PHE A 99 -13.15 9.51 6.40
C PHE A 99 -13.06 8.29 7.32
N THR A 100 -14.23 7.80 7.75
CA THR A 100 -14.38 6.54 8.51
C THR A 100 -14.96 5.43 7.64
N ASP A 101 -14.88 4.18 8.09
CA ASP A 101 -15.49 3.04 7.41
C ASP A 101 -16.99 3.28 7.18
N ASP A 102 -17.71 3.84 8.16
CA ASP A 102 -19.13 4.16 8.05
C ASP A 102 -19.39 5.24 6.98
N VAL A 103 -18.61 6.31 6.96
CA VAL A 103 -18.73 7.37 5.93
C VAL A 103 -18.56 6.79 4.53
N MET A 104 -17.59 5.90 4.32
CA MET A 104 -17.40 5.27 3.01
C MET A 104 -18.56 4.36 2.62
N ALA A 105 -19.09 3.58 3.57
CA ALA A 105 -20.23 2.71 3.33
C ALA A 105 -21.50 3.52 3.02
N ASP A 106 -21.75 4.62 3.74
CA ASP A 106 -22.88 5.54 3.49
C ASP A 106 -22.80 6.17 2.11
N LEU A 107 -21.61 6.70 1.73
CA LEU A 107 -21.40 7.28 0.40
C LEU A 107 -21.75 6.28 -0.70
N LEU A 108 -21.26 5.05 -0.60
CA LEU A 108 -21.56 4.00 -1.59
C LEU A 108 -23.03 3.56 -1.58
N ALA A 109 -23.66 3.52 -0.41
CA ALA A 109 -25.08 3.19 -0.31
C ALA A 109 -25.97 4.22 -1.00
N ASN A 110 -25.55 5.49 -1.00
CA ASN A 110 -26.28 6.58 -1.62
C ASN A 110 -25.96 6.72 -3.12
N SER A 111 -24.69 6.60 -3.52
CA SER A 111 -24.26 6.78 -4.92
C SER A 111 -22.93 6.06 -5.20
N LEU A 112 -22.81 5.47 -6.39
CA LEU A 112 -21.53 4.94 -6.92
C LEU A 112 -20.74 5.99 -7.71
N GLU A 113 -21.27 7.20 -7.88
CA GLU A 113 -20.54 8.30 -8.52
C GLU A 113 -19.49 8.89 -7.57
N THR A 114 -18.53 9.62 -8.11
CA THR A 114 -17.48 10.25 -7.33
C THR A 114 -18.05 11.24 -6.31
N ALA A 115 -17.78 11.02 -5.04
CA ALA A 115 -18.14 11.92 -3.95
C ALA A 115 -17.35 13.25 -4.03
N ALA A 116 -17.87 14.29 -3.43
CA ALA A 116 -17.20 15.56 -3.25
C ALA A 116 -16.71 15.74 -1.80
N ILE A 117 -15.72 16.59 -1.60
CA ILE A 117 -15.22 16.97 -0.27
C ILE A 117 -15.25 18.49 -0.12
N ASP A 118 -15.71 18.98 1.03
CA ASP A 118 -15.67 20.39 1.41
C ASP A 118 -15.29 20.51 2.90
N GLU A 119 -15.51 21.69 3.49
CA GLU A 119 -15.22 21.95 4.91
C GLU A 119 -16.03 21.09 5.88
N LYS A 120 -17.15 20.50 5.44
CA LYS A 120 -18.00 19.60 6.22
C LYS A 120 -17.61 18.13 6.07
N GLY A 121 -16.66 17.82 5.19
CA GLY A 121 -16.19 16.48 4.88
C GLY A 121 -16.73 15.93 3.55
N TRP A 122 -16.71 14.61 3.43
CA TRP A 122 -17.16 13.90 2.23
C TRP A 122 -18.68 13.85 2.13
N HIS A 123 -19.21 14.09 0.96
CA HIS A 123 -20.64 14.01 0.68
C HIS A 123 -20.93 13.59 -0.75
N ASP A 124 -22.12 13.02 -0.95
CA ASP A 124 -22.61 12.59 -2.25
C ASP A 124 -23.02 13.78 -3.12
N THR A 125 -22.89 13.57 -4.41
CA THR A 125 -23.41 14.49 -5.44
C THR A 125 -24.87 14.21 -5.80
N GLY A 126 -25.50 13.17 -5.20
CA GLY A 126 -26.89 12.78 -5.42
C GLY A 126 -27.18 12.22 -6.83
N LYS A 127 -26.15 11.69 -7.50
CA LYS A 127 -26.26 11.16 -8.87
C LYS A 127 -26.09 9.64 -8.87
N GLY A 128 -26.81 8.99 -9.78
CA GLY A 128 -26.68 7.54 -10.01
C GLY A 128 -27.25 6.66 -8.90
N PRO A 129 -27.24 5.35 -9.10
CA PRO A 129 -27.62 4.38 -8.07
C PRO A 129 -26.50 4.18 -7.05
N GLY A 130 -26.88 3.79 -5.84
CA GLY A 130 -25.94 3.33 -4.80
C GLY A 130 -25.89 1.81 -4.68
N SER A 131 -25.05 1.31 -3.77
CA SER A 131 -24.95 -0.08 -3.37
C SER A 131 -24.67 -0.21 -1.87
N THR A 132 -25.37 -1.10 -1.21
CA THR A 132 -25.14 -1.42 0.21
C THR A 132 -24.01 -2.40 0.44
N ASP A 133 -23.34 -2.90 -0.59
CA ASP A 133 -22.22 -3.85 -0.48
C ASP A 133 -21.02 -3.25 0.23
N GLY A 134 -20.91 -1.91 0.26
CA GLY A 134 -19.89 -1.20 1.00
C GLY A 134 -19.86 -1.49 2.50
N TRP A 135 -20.97 -1.89 3.10
CA TRP A 135 -21.09 -2.26 4.52
C TRP A 135 -20.37 -3.58 4.87
N PHE A 136 -20.10 -4.42 3.90
CA PHE A 136 -19.44 -5.71 4.08
C PHE A 136 -17.93 -5.66 3.83
N ILE A 137 -17.38 -4.49 3.48
CA ILE A 137 -15.97 -4.28 3.21
C ILE A 137 -15.30 -3.68 4.46
N LYS A 138 -14.14 -4.22 4.84
CA LYS A 138 -13.26 -3.59 5.82
C LYS A 138 -12.40 -2.55 5.11
N TRP A 139 -12.74 -1.29 5.24
CA TRP A 139 -12.03 -0.19 4.57
C TRP A 139 -10.67 0.07 5.17
N LEU A 140 -10.48 -0.28 6.44
CA LEU A 140 -9.21 -0.11 7.17
C LEU A 140 -8.76 1.36 7.20
N THR A 141 -9.69 2.27 7.47
CA THR A 141 -9.41 3.70 7.59
C THR A 141 -8.39 4.01 8.69
N ILE A 142 -7.72 5.14 8.59
CA ILE A 142 -6.63 5.52 9.48
C ILE A 142 -7.09 6.64 10.40
N LYS A 143 -7.04 6.42 11.71
CA LYS A 143 -7.30 7.48 12.72
C LYS A 143 -6.01 8.17 13.15
N ASN A 144 -4.93 7.42 13.24
CA ASN A 144 -3.60 7.90 13.59
C ASN A 144 -2.58 7.06 12.83
N GLN A 145 -1.61 7.69 12.18
CA GLN A 145 -0.62 7.00 11.34
C GLN A 145 0.24 6.03 12.14
N ALA A 146 0.80 6.44 13.28
CA ALA A 146 1.69 5.60 14.06
C ALA A 146 0.98 4.37 14.64
N ASP A 147 -0.26 4.56 15.14
CA ASP A 147 -1.09 3.48 15.65
C ASP A 147 -1.45 2.48 14.54
N SER A 148 -1.79 2.98 13.35
CA SER A 148 -2.12 2.14 12.20
C SER A 148 -0.92 1.35 11.69
N VAL A 149 0.28 1.93 11.67
CA VAL A 149 1.52 1.20 11.35
C VAL A 149 1.77 0.09 12.37
N LEU A 150 1.61 0.39 13.67
CA LEU A 150 1.76 -0.60 14.73
C LEU A 150 0.73 -1.74 14.63
N GLU A 151 -0.53 -1.39 14.34
CA GLU A 151 -1.62 -2.35 14.11
C GLU A 151 -1.27 -3.29 12.95
N ASP A 152 -0.85 -2.73 11.82
CA ASP A 152 -0.52 -3.50 10.63
C ASP A 152 0.70 -4.41 10.83
N VAL A 153 1.75 -3.93 11.48
CA VAL A 153 2.90 -4.75 11.86
C VAL A 153 2.47 -5.89 12.78
N ARG A 154 1.65 -5.62 13.80
CA ARG A 154 1.12 -6.66 14.71
C ARG A 154 0.25 -7.66 13.97
N ARG A 155 -0.61 -7.20 13.05
CA ARG A 155 -1.46 -8.07 12.23
C ARG A 155 -0.63 -9.03 11.38
N ILE A 156 0.43 -8.54 10.74
CA ILE A 156 1.36 -9.37 9.97
C ILE A 156 2.06 -10.37 10.90
N ARG A 157 2.63 -9.92 12.01
CA ARG A 157 3.39 -10.77 12.94
C ARG A 157 2.57 -11.89 13.56
N ASN A 158 1.31 -11.61 13.88
CA ASN A 158 0.40 -12.58 14.50
C ASN A 158 -0.32 -13.47 13.48
N HIS A 159 -0.07 -13.30 12.20
CA HIS A 159 -0.71 -14.09 11.16
C HIS A 159 -0.08 -15.50 11.10
N ALA A 160 -0.92 -16.53 11.13
CA ALA A 160 -0.48 -17.93 11.22
C ALA A 160 0.44 -18.40 10.06
N LEU A 161 0.36 -17.75 8.91
CA LEU A 161 1.17 -18.08 7.73
C LEU A 161 2.47 -17.26 7.65
N VAL A 162 2.76 -16.38 8.61
CA VAL A 162 3.96 -15.54 8.63
C VAL A 162 4.99 -16.15 9.59
N PRO A 163 6.19 -16.53 9.10
CA PRO A 163 7.23 -17.08 9.96
C PRO A 163 7.72 -16.09 11.01
N ALA A 164 8.00 -16.59 12.20
CA ALA A 164 8.53 -15.79 13.29
C ALA A 164 9.91 -15.17 12.98
N SER A 165 10.66 -15.77 12.06
CA SER A 165 12.01 -15.31 11.65
C SER A 165 12.05 -14.09 10.74
N ILE A 166 10.90 -13.62 10.19
CA ILE A 166 10.89 -12.46 9.31
C ILE A 166 10.70 -11.17 10.13
N PRO A 167 11.66 -10.25 10.17
CA PRO A 167 11.47 -8.94 10.76
C PRO A 167 10.52 -8.09 9.92
N VAL A 168 9.69 -7.28 10.59
CA VAL A 168 8.78 -6.32 9.97
C VAL A 168 9.06 -4.94 10.57
N TYR A 169 9.47 -4.00 9.72
CA TYR A 169 9.82 -2.64 10.13
C TYR A 169 8.66 -1.69 9.84
N GLY A 170 8.34 -0.79 10.77
CA GLY A 170 7.24 0.16 10.66
C GLY A 170 7.74 1.60 10.49
N TYR A 171 7.29 2.26 9.40
CA TYR A 171 7.69 3.62 9.06
C TYR A 171 6.52 4.48 8.59
N ILE A 172 6.70 5.79 8.68
CA ILE A 172 5.85 6.80 8.04
C ILE A 172 6.72 7.61 7.08
N TYR A 173 6.32 7.67 5.82
CA TYR A 173 6.93 8.54 4.81
C TYR A 173 6.31 9.93 4.93
N ASP A 174 7.14 10.94 5.17
CA ASP A 174 6.68 12.33 5.17
C ASP A 174 6.65 12.88 3.74
N VAL A 175 5.46 13.13 3.22
CA VAL A 175 5.25 13.61 1.83
C VAL A 175 5.81 15.01 1.57
N LYS A 176 6.12 15.79 2.62
CA LYS A 176 6.68 17.13 2.47
C LYS A 176 8.21 17.14 2.42
N SER A 177 8.86 16.24 3.15
CA SER A 177 10.32 16.19 3.25
C SER A 177 10.95 14.99 2.54
N GLY A 178 10.16 13.98 2.18
CA GLY A 178 10.64 12.71 1.61
C GLY A 178 11.35 11.80 2.61
N ARG A 179 11.27 12.08 3.91
CA ARG A 179 11.93 11.29 4.96
C ARG A 179 11.09 10.11 5.38
N LEU A 180 11.77 9.01 5.71
CA LEU A 180 11.19 7.89 6.44
C LEU A 180 11.38 8.14 7.95
N ILE A 181 10.28 8.18 8.68
CA ILE A 181 10.22 8.36 10.13
C ILE A 181 9.87 7.01 10.74
N GLU A 182 10.75 6.48 11.57
CA GLU A 182 10.53 5.18 12.21
C GLU A 182 9.38 5.28 13.24
N VAL A 183 8.48 4.30 13.19
CA VAL A 183 7.53 4.04 14.26
C VAL A 183 8.15 2.99 15.18
N THR A 184 8.92 3.45 16.16
CA THR A 184 9.77 2.60 17.01
C THR A 184 9.00 1.46 17.65
N GLU A 185 7.77 1.70 18.14
CA GLU A 185 6.96 0.63 18.76
C GLU A 185 6.50 -0.42 17.73
N ALA A 186 6.27 -0.03 16.48
CA ALA A 186 5.96 -0.97 15.42
C ALA A 186 7.18 -1.83 15.06
N THR A 187 8.35 -1.22 14.88
CA THR A 187 9.59 -1.96 14.62
C THR A 187 9.96 -2.90 15.77
N LYS A 188 9.75 -2.49 17.04
CA LYS A 188 9.92 -3.39 18.20
C LYS A 188 8.96 -4.58 18.15
N ALA A 189 7.67 -4.32 17.85
CA ALA A 189 6.66 -5.37 17.73
C ALA A 189 6.93 -6.32 16.55
N GLY A 190 7.59 -5.81 15.50
CA GLY A 190 7.94 -6.55 14.29
C GLY A 190 9.25 -7.33 14.35
N ARG A 191 9.96 -7.33 15.48
CA ARG A 191 11.24 -8.06 15.60
C ARG A 191 11.05 -9.54 15.33
N ALA A 192 12.00 -10.12 14.60
CA ALA A 192 12.07 -11.56 14.42
C ALA A 192 12.26 -12.25 15.78
N ALA A 193 11.60 -13.38 15.98
CA ALA A 193 11.94 -14.27 17.07
C ALA A 193 13.28 -14.97 16.76
N ALA A 194 14.09 -15.11 17.78
CA ALA A 194 15.38 -15.82 17.70
C ALA A 194 15.17 -17.32 17.43
#